data_5ac166f35558fb86f89cf49a17713f9c
#
_entry.id   5ac166f35558fb86f89cf49a17713f9c
#
_cell.length_a   1.000
_cell.length_b   1.000
_cell.length_c   1.000
_cell.angle_alpha   90.00
_cell.angle_beta   90.00
_cell.angle_gamma   90.00
#
_symmetry.space_group_name_H-M   'P 1'
#
loop_
_entity.id
_entity.type
_entity.pdbx_description
1 polymer ?
#
loop_
_entity_poly.entity_id
_entity_poly.type
_entity_poly.pdbx_seq_one_letter_code
_entity_poly.pdbx_strand_id
1 'polypeptide(L)'
;MMETPKKGIDHKVYAVKDELTGKFLQPVFMDSDEVATRWFKYVINNTDMWKYNAAMYTLYKLGTFNDIEGLSDYNTPELIAGGVGVLDKE
;
A
#
# COMPACT_ATOMS: atom_id res chain seq x y z
N MET A 1 -17.12 -21.42 30.85
CA MET A 1 -16.28 -20.30 30.86
C MET A 1 -16.23 -19.67 29.52
N MET A 2 -16.01 -18.44 29.57
CA MET A 2 -16.09 -17.75 28.39
C MET A 2 -14.73 -17.36 27.96
N GLU A 3 -14.38 -17.77 26.80
CA GLU A 3 -13.15 -17.36 26.33
C GLU A 3 -13.20 -15.99 25.81
N THR A 4 -12.16 -15.25 25.97
CA THR A 4 -12.03 -13.98 25.31
C THR A 4 -11.98 -14.24 23.84
N PRO A 5 -12.80 -13.59 23.05
CA PRO A 5 -12.76 -13.79 21.63
C PRO A 5 -11.38 -13.44 21.11
N LYS A 6 -10.88 -14.28 20.23
CA LYS A 6 -9.64 -14.01 19.65
C LYS A 6 -9.78 -12.83 18.73
N LYS A 7 -8.93 -11.86 18.89
CA LYS A 7 -9.03 -10.67 18.07
C LYS A 7 -8.37 -10.78 16.72
N GLY A 8 -7.46 -11.67 16.56
CA GLY A 8 -6.71 -11.74 15.34
C GLY A 8 -5.68 -10.63 15.23
N ILE A 9 -5.00 -10.60 14.12
CA ILE A 9 -3.96 -9.62 13.86
C ILE A 9 -4.38 -8.79 12.68
N ASP A 10 -4.28 -7.48 12.83
CA ASP A 10 -4.60 -6.55 11.76
C ASP A 10 -3.37 -6.30 10.90
N HIS A 11 -3.59 -6.31 9.60
CA HIS A 11 -2.56 -5.96 8.63
C HIS A 11 -3.12 -4.86 7.75
N LYS A 12 -2.35 -3.83 7.52
CA LYS A 12 -2.80 -2.77 6.63
C LYS A 12 -2.58 -3.20 5.20
N VAL A 13 -3.52 -2.89 4.34
CA VAL A 13 -3.51 -3.33 2.95
C VAL A 13 -3.22 -2.14 2.05
N TYR A 14 -2.19 -2.27 1.24
CA TYR A 14 -1.76 -1.20 0.34
C TYR A 14 -1.70 -1.73 -1.08
N ALA A 15 -1.82 -0.84 -2.04
CA ALA A 15 -1.58 -1.19 -3.43
C ALA A 15 -1.10 0.03 -4.18
N VAL A 16 -0.27 -0.21 -5.18
CA VAL A 16 0.17 0.84 -6.08
C VAL A 16 -0.86 0.91 -7.20
N LYS A 17 -1.25 2.11 -7.56
CA LYS A 17 -2.15 2.32 -8.68
C LYS A 17 -1.34 2.84 -9.84
N ASP A 18 -1.56 2.25 -11.02
CA ASP A 18 -1.02 2.78 -12.24
C ASP A 18 -2.02 3.80 -12.74
N GLU A 19 -1.68 5.07 -12.62
CA GLU A 19 -2.62 6.13 -12.95
C GLU A 19 -2.91 6.22 -14.44
N LEU A 20 -2.02 5.70 -15.26
CA LEU A 20 -2.27 5.71 -16.70
C LEU A 20 -3.41 4.78 -17.07
N THR A 21 -3.43 3.59 -16.50
CA THR A 21 -4.48 2.62 -16.78
C THR A 21 -5.66 2.73 -15.84
N GLY A 22 -5.47 3.42 -14.71
CA GLY A 22 -6.48 3.52 -13.68
C GLY A 22 -6.66 2.26 -12.86
N LYS A 23 -5.71 1.34 -12.94
CA LYS A 23 -5.83 0.05 -12.26
C LYS A 23 -4.85 -0.09 -11.12
N PHE A 24 -5.31 -0.74 -10.05
CA PHE A 24 -4.42 -1.10 -8.97
C PHE A 24 -3.64 -2.34 -9.33
N LEU A 25 -2.39 -2.37 -8.89
CA LEU A 25 -1.57 -3.56 -9.01
C LEU A 25 -1.87 -4.46 -7.82
N GLN A 26 -1.08 -5.52 -7.66
CA GLN A 26 -1.35 -6.50 -6.62
C GLN A 26 -1.24 -5.90 -5.23
N PRO A 27 -2.21 -6.13 -4.35
CA PRO A 27 -2.14 -5.57 -3.00
C PRO A 27 -1.07 -6.24 -2.17
N VAL A 28 -0.54 -5.49 -1.21
CA VAL A 28 0.47 -5.98 -0.28
C VAL A 28 0.07 -5.62 1.14
N PHE A 29 0.52 -6.41 2.11
CA PHE A 29 0.27 -6.15 3.52
C PHE A 29 1.52 -5.53 4.13
N MET A 30 1.33 -4.44 4.87
CA MET A 30 2.44 -3.77 5.53
C MET A 30 1.99 -3.37 6.93
N ASP A 31 2.96 -3.12 7.80
CA ASP A 31 2.63 -2.82 9.19
C ASP A 31 2.19 -1.38 9.42
N SER A 32 2.70 -0.47 8.63
CA SER A 32 2.38 0.95 8.83
C SER A 32 2.57 1.72 7.54
N ASP A 33 2.05 2.93 7.53
CA ASP A 33 2.21 3.80 6.36
C ASP A 33 3.68 4.10 6.11
N GLU A 34 4.47 4.23 7.18
CA GLU A 34 5.91 4.48 7.03
C GLU A 34 6.62 3.31 6.39
N VAL A 35 6.28 2.09 6.80
CA VAL A 35 6.89 0.90 6.21
C VAL A 35 6.47 0.79 4.75
N ALA A 36 5.20 1.04 4.47
CA ALA A 36 4.70 0.97 3.09
C ALA A 36 5.36 2.02 2.20
N THR A 37 5.55 3.23 2.73
CA THR A 37 6.20 4.30 1.97
C THR A 37 7.65 3.95 1.69
N ARG A 38 8.34 3.37 2.66
CA ARG A 38 9.73 2.95 2.46
C ARG A 38 9.84 1.86 1.40
N TRP A 39 8.91 0.90 1.42
CA TRP A 39 8.86 -0.14 0.41
C TRP A 39 8.60 0.46 -0.97
N PHE A 40 7.64 1.39 -1.05
CA PHE A 40 7.28 2.04 -2.30
C PHE A 40 8.47 2.82 -2.86
N LYS A 41 9.18 3.54 -1.97
CA LYS A 41 10.36 4.26 -2.39
C LYS A 41 11.41 3.32 -2.97
N TYR A 42 11.60 2.17 -2.34
CA TYR A 42 12.56 1.20 -2.84
C TYR A 42 12.15 0.69 -4.23
N VAL A 43 10.89 0.33 -4.39
CA VAL A 43 10.41 -0.22 -5.65
C VAL A 43 10.50 0.82 -6.77
N ILE A 44 10.09 2.06 -6.48
CA ILE A 44 10.12 3.13 -7.48
C ILE A 44 11.57 3.38 -7.95
N ASN A 45 12.50 3.39 -7.02
CA ASN A 45 13.88 3.75 -7.38
C ASN A 45 14.70 2.60 -7.94
N ASN A 46 14.23 1.38 -7.77
CA ASN A 46 15.00 0.21 -8.20
C ASN A 46 14.35 -0.58 -9.33
N THR A 47 13.27 -0.09 -9.88
CA THR A 47 12.62 -0.72 -11.03
C THR A 47 12.63 0.31 -12.16
N ASP A 48 13.42 0.05 -13.17
CA ASP A 48 13.65 1.06 -14.22
C ASP A 48 12.36 1.62 -14.82
N MET A 49 11.44 0.75 -15.17
CA MET A 49 10.21 1.22 -15.79
C MET A 49 9.44 2.14 -14.84
N TRP A 50 9.42 1.81 -13.56
CA TRP A 50 8.71 2.62 -12.58
C TRP A 50 9.44 3.92 -12.30
N LYS A 51 10.77 3.87 -12.27
CA LYS A 51 11.55 5.05 -12.00
C LYS A 51 11.36 6.10 -13.10
N TYR A 52 11.41 5.66 -14.36
CA TYR A 52 11.25 6.58 -15.47
C TYR A 52 9.81 7.09 -15.61
N ASN A 53 8.86 6.38 -15.02
CA ASN A 53 7.45 6.75 -15.11
C ASN A 53 6.85 7.03 -13.73
N ALA A 54 7.66 7.56 -12.81
CA ALA A 54 7.26 7.69 -11.42
C ALA A 54 5.98 8.48 -11.23
N ALA A 55 5.72 9.44 -12.12
CA ALA A 55 4.51 10.25 -12.01
C ALA A 55 3.23 9.44 -12.23
N MET A 56 3.37 8.24 -12.81
CA MET A 56 2.22 7.40 -13.10
C MET A 56 1.86 6.46 -11.96
N TYR A 57 2.67 6.40 -10.91
CA TYR A 57 2.45 5.42 -9.84
C TYR A 57 2.15 6.10 -8.52
N THR A 58 1.16 5.61 -7.82
CA THR A 58 0.71 6.19 -6.57
C THR A 58 0.42 5.06 -5.58
N LEU A 59 0.89 5.22 -4.35
CA LEU A 59 0.63 4.24 -3.30
C LEU A 59 -0.62 4.64 -2.53
N TYR A 60 -1.55 3.70 -2.41
CA TYR A 60 -2.78 3.90 -1.65
C TYR A 60 -2.91 2.86 -0.56
N LYS A 61 -3.54 3.25 0.54
CA LYS A 61 -4.00 2.29 1.54
C LYS A 61 -5.44 1.93 1.20
N LEU A 62 -5.71 0.64 1.08
CA LEU A 62 -7.02 0.17 0.66
C LEU A 62 -7.90 -0.22 1.83
N GLY A 63 -7.32 -0.56 2.97
CA GLY A 63 -8.10 -0.98 4.12
C GLY A 63 -7.27 -1.75 5.10
N THR A 64 -7.95 -2.52 5.94
CA THR A 64 -7.30 -3.35 6.95
C THR A 64 -7.78 -4.78 6.77
N PHE A 65 -6.86 -5.72 6.82
CA PHE A 65 -7.18 -7.13 6.78
C PHE A 65 -6.92 -7.72 8.16
N ASN A 66 -7.95 -8.31 8.74
CA ASN A 66 -7.83 -9.01 10.02
C ASN A 66 -7.87 -10.49 9.72
N ASP A 67 -6.93 -11.25 10.28
CA ASP A 67 -6.80 -12.66 9.92
C ASP A 67 -7.92 -13.53 10.46
N ILE A 68 -8.81 -12.97 11.26
CA ILE A 68 -10.01 -13.67 11.72
C ILE A 68 -11.25 -13.14 11.04
N GLU A 69 -11.35 -11.80 10.93
CA GLU A 69 -12.58 -11.18 10.47
C GLU A 69 -12.59 -10.77 9.00
N GLY A 70 -11.43 -10.77 8.36
CA GLY A 70 -11.37 -10.38 6.96
C GLY A 70 -11.12 -8.90 6.77
N LEU A 71 -11.57 -8.38 5.64
CA LEU A 71 -11.31 -6.99 5.30
C LEU A 71 -12.24 -6.03 6.01
N SER A 72 -11.72 -4.87 6.36
CA SER A 72 -12.51 -3.77 6.87
C SER A 72 -11.89 -2.46 6.41
N ASP A 73 -12.62 -1.36 6.62
CA ASP A 73 -12.14 -0.01 6.29
C ASP A 73 -11.68 0.13 4.85
N TYR A 74 -12.44 -0.51 3.95
CA TYR A 74 -12.03 -0.52 2.55
C TYR A 74 -12.90 0.38 1.68
N ASN A 75 -13.38 1.47 2.25
CA ASN A 75 -14.32 2.32 1.52
C ASN A 75 -13.64 3.10 0.40
N THR A 76 -12.78 4.01 0.76
CA THR A 76 -12.15 4.89 -0.22
C THR A 76 -10.64 4.73 -0.11
N PRO A 77 -9.95 4.44 -1.21
CA PRO A 77 -8.49 4.35 -1.14
C PRO A 77 -7.89 5.66 -0.61
N GLU A 78 -6.99 5.52 0.32
CA GLU A 78 -6.35 6.67 0.94
C GLU A 78 -4.98 6.88 0.33
N LEU A 79 -4.74 8.09 -0.19
CA LEU A 79 -3.45 8.40 -0.81
C LEU A 79 -2.36 8.44 0.25
N ILE A 80 -1.29 7.68 0.05
CA ILE A 80 -0.18 7.64 0.96
C ILE A 80 1.05 8.35 0.38
N ALA A 81 1.39 8.05 -0.86
CA ALA A 81 2.59 8.67 -1.46
C ALA A 81 2.52 8.59 -2.98
N GLY A 82 3.09 9.58 -3.63
CA GLY A 82 3.22 9.55 -5.08
C GLY A 82 4.64 9.16 -5.48
N GLY A 83 4.77 8.55 -6.65
CA GLY A 83 6.09 8.09 -7.11
C GLY A 83 7.10 9.20 -7.24
N VAL A 84 6.68 10.35 -7.72
CA VAL A 84 7.61 11.48 -7.86
C VAL A 84 8.11 11.93 -6.49
N GLY A 85 7.23 11.89 -5.49
CA GLY A 85 7.60 12.34 -4.14
C GLY A 85 8.63 11.46 -3.47
N VAL A 86 8.79 10.21 -3.90
CA VAL A 86 9.75 9.29 -3.30
C VAL A 86 10.97 9.04 -4.17
N LEU A 87 11.06 9.68 -5.34
CA LEU A 87 12.23 9.53 -6.20
C LEU A 87 13.48 10.03 -5.51
N ASP A 88 14.55 9.27 -5.63
CA ASP A 88 15.84 9.73 -5.14
C ASP A 88 16.32 10.88 -6.02
N LYS A 89 16.94 11.86 -5.40
CA LYS A 89 17.51 12.97 -6.14
C LYS A 89 18.91 12.61 -6.56
N GLU A 90 19.24 13.04 -7.77
CA GLU A 90 20.56 12.78 -8.31
C GLU A 90 21.56 13.75 -7.78
#